data_ebcc963bb826ecbfe5bbb7041b36be79
#
_entry.id   ebcc963bb826ecbfe5bbb7041b36be79
#
_cell.length_a   1.000
_cell.length_b   1.000
_cell.length_c   1.000
_cell.angle_alpha   90.00
_cell.angle_beta   90.00
_cell.angle_gamma   90.00
#
_symmetry.space_group_name_H-M   'P 1'
#
loop_
_entity.id
_entity.type
_entity.pdbx_description
1 polymer ?
#
loop_
_entity_poly.entity_id
_entity_poly.type
_entity_poly.pdbx_seq_one_letter_code
_entity_poly.pdbx_strand_id
1 'polypeptide(L)'
;FIKEKISKKYNNLKKCFEHYYNSENVYFISTWRLGLYFILKSYNLAKSSEVIITGIGIPDKINSVLLAGLKPVFVDLDLNSHNIDIPDLKKKINNSTKVIHITYLSGLVPNMDEIKEICKENDLILIEDISQAYGANYKNKICGTFGNVSIGSFSLGKTISSNGGGVVIINDDKIKKNFENLFDNELSLPSKLFLIKLNLNQILIKILTSKLIFNFFTYYLFFLIKKISKSTFNDPEMKNKFFSSLNKGNYYKNVPFIRKNYPNSLMKKMSDSQCQIAQNCFDNLIKNNKKNQDIAKLYFENLNEKFLNNIPKNSLDYTQNVYWHFPIHIFKNYELFKDYMFQNGVDCVSYGLPLISGLDAFEEFKLNMPNSEKVKYNTIFFPLHPDFTIKDIKKLIKTINNFNYEI
;
A
#
# COMPACT_ATOMS: atom_id res chain seq x y z
N PHE A 1 22.39 -28.02 -10.21
CA PHE A 1 21.30 -27.26 -9.57
C PHE A 1 19.99 -27.89 -10.00
N ILE A 2 19.31 -28.61 -9.11
CA ILE A 2 17.96 -29.14 -9.32
C ILE A 2 17.05 -27.90 -9.28
N LYS A 3 16.44 -27.49 -10.41
CA LYS A 3 15.37 -26.48 -10.41
C LYS A 3 14.27 -26.99 -9.48
N GLU A 4 14.12 -26.35 -8.32
CA GLU A 4 13.04 -26.69 -7.40
C GLU A 4 11.71 -26.57 -8.14
N LYS A 5 10.96 -27.67 -8.19
CA LYS A 5 9.72 -27.76 -8.97
C LYS A 5 8.70 -26.79 -8.40
N ILE A 6 8.28 -25.82 -9.20
CA ILE A 6 7.21 -24.87 -8.85
C ILE A 6 5.98 -25.68 -8.43
N SER A 7 5.41 -25.39 -7.28
CA SER A 7 4.33 -26.16 -6.70
C SER A 7 2.99 -25.97 -7.40
N LYS A 8 2.07 -26.94 -7.20
CA LYS A 8 0.69 -26.82 -7.68
C LYS A 8 -0.03 -25.59 -7.16
N LYS A 9 0.24 -25.18 -5.90
CA LYS A 9 -0.39 -24.00 -5.26
C LYS A 9 0.08 -22.69 -5.88
N TYR A 10 1.37 -22.56 -6.15
CA TYR A 10 1.93 -21.44 -6.88
C TYR A 10 1.31 -21.32 -8.27
N ASN A 11 1.27 -22.43 -9.01
CA ASN A 11 0.71 -22.44 -10.37
C ASN A 11 -0.80 -22.12 -10.41
N ASN A 12 -1.57 -22.55 -9.41
CA ASN A 12 -2.99 -22.21 -9.33
C ASN A 12 -3.18 -20.71 -9.15
N LEU A 13 -2.49 -20.10 -8.18
CA LEU A 13 -2.55 -18.67 -7.96
C LEU A 13 -2.07 -17.90 -9.21
N LYS A 14 -0.98 -18.38 -9.85
CA LYS A 14 -0.45 -17.78 -11.07
C LYS A 14 -1.51 -17.74 -12.17
N LYS A 15 -2.15 -18.84 -12.46
CA LYS A 15 -3.22 -18.92 -13.48
C LYS A 15 -4.39 -17.97 -13.18
N CYS A 16 -4.78 -17.81 -11.91
CA CYS A 16 -5.82 -16.86 -11.54
C CYS A 16 -5.43 -15.42 -11.85
N PHE A 17 -4.20 -15.02 -11.51
CA PHE A 17 -3.69 -13.70 -11.80
C PHE A 17 -3.49 -13.49 -13.31
N GLU A 18 -2.94 -14.48 -14.03
CA GLU A 18 -2.77 -14.44 -15.48
C GLU A 18 -4.11 -14.20 -16.18
N HIS A 19 -5.13 -14.97 -15.80
CA HIS A 19 -6.48 -14.79 -16.35
C HIS A 19 -7.08 -13.43 -16.01
N TYR A 20 -6.98 -13.01 -14.73
CA TYR A 20 -7.60 -11.78 -14.25
C TYR A 20 -6.97 -10.52 -14.84
N TYR A 21 -5.64 -10.48 -14.95
CA TYR A 21 -4.90 -9.34 -15.49
C TYR A 21 -4.62 -9.47 -17.00
N ASN A 22 -5.05 -10.55 -17.64
CA ASN A 22 -4.78 -10.85 -19.04
C ASN A 22 -3.28 -10.73 -19.36
N SER A 23 -2.43 -11.35 -18.55
CA SER A 23 -0.97 -11.31 -18.68
C SER A 23 -0.37 -12.68 -18.34
N GLU A 24 0.48 -13.22 -19.22
CA GLU A 24 1.15 -14.51 -19.01
C GLU A 24 2.38 -14.41 -18.09
N ASN A 25 2.81 -13.19 -17.77
CA ASN A 25 4.07 -12.92 -17.09
C ASN A 25 3.83 -12.49 -15.63
N VAL A 26 3.34 -13.42 -14.80
CA VAL A 26 3.03 -13.21 -13.38
C VAL A 26 4.02 -13.96 -12.50
N TYR A 27 4.60 -13.24 -11.52
CA TYR A 27 5.63 -13.77 -10.61
C TYR A 27 5.30 -13.42 -9.17
N PHE A 28 5.41 -14.39 -8.25
CA PHE A 28 5.20 -14.15 -6.82
C PHE A 28 6.53 -14.16 -6.07
N ILE A 29 6.77 -13.08 -5.36
CA ILE A 29 8.04 -12.75 -4.72
C ILE A 29 7.83 -12.49 -3.22
N SER A 30 8.88 -12.61 -2.41
CA SER A 30 8.77 -12.50 -0.94
C SER A 30 8.23 -11.17 -0.44
N THR A 31 8.51 -10.07 -1.14
CA THR A 31 8.10 -8.72 -0.74
C THR A 31 7.96 -7.79 -1.94
N TRP A 32 7.06 -6.83 -1.83
CA TRP A 32 6.88 -5.75 -2.80
C TRP A 32 8.20 -5.02 -3.11
N ARG A 33 9.00 -4.70 -2.09
CA ARG A 33 10.25 -3.95 -2.25
C ARG A 33 11.29 -4.67 -3.10
N LEU A 34 11.39 -5.98 -2.95
CA LEU A 34 12.26 -6.79 -3.78
C LEU A 34 11.76 -6.83 -5.23
N GLY A 35 10.43 -6.88 -5.42
CA GLY A 35 9.80 -6.81 -6.74
C GLY A 35 10.14 -5.51 -7.46
N LEU A 36 10.01 -4.36 -6.79
CA LEU A 36 10.37 -3.06 -7.40
C LEU A 36 11.86 -3.01 -7.76
N TYR A 37 12.75 -3.49 -6.89
CA TYR A 37 14.18 -3.55 -7.18
C TYR A 37 14.47 -4.41 -8.41
N PHE A 38 13.85 -5.60 -8.51
CA PHE A 38 14.05 -6.48 -9.66
C PHE A 38 13.50 -5.90 -10.95
N ILE A 39 12.33 -5.25 -10.91
CA ILE A 39 11.76 -4.53 -12.06
C ILE A 39 12.75 -3.49 -12.56
N LEU A 40 13.21 -2.59 -11.69
CA LEU A 40 14.11 -1.50 -12.04
C LEU A 40 15.45 -2.03 -12.57
N LYS A 41 15.99 -3.07 -11.95
CA LYS A 41 17.24 -3.72 -12.38
C LYS A 41 17.10 -4.40 -13.76
N SER A 42 15.91 -4.95 -14.05
CA SER A 42 15.64 -5.65 -15.31
C SER A 42 15.61 -4.73 -16.52
N TYR A 43 15.28 -3.45 -16.33
CA TYR A 43 15.34 -2.45 -17.40
C TYR A 43 16.77 -2.06 -17.81
N ASN A 44 17.76 -2.34 -16.98
CA ASN A 44 19.17 -2.03 -17.25
C ASN A 44 19.38 -0.56 -17.72
N LEU A 45 18.71 0.37 -17.04
CA LEU A 45 18.78 1.79 -17.33
C LEU A 45 20.18 2.36 -17.03
N ALA A 46 20.52 3.46 -17.69
CA ALA A 46 21.74 4.19 -17.42
C ALA A 46 21.80 4.60 -15.94
N LYS A 47 22.99 4.55 -15.33
CA LYS A 47 23.18 5.00 -13.95
C LYS A 47 22.68 6.43 -13.77
N SER A 48 22.06 6.71 -12.65
CA SER A 48 21.46 8.01 -12.33
C SER A 48 20.24 8.42 -13.17
N SER A 49 19.71 7.51 -14.03
CA SER A 49 18.38 7.74 -14.59
C SER A 49 17.37 7.98 -13.49
N GLU A 50 16.46 8.92 -13.69
CA GLU A 50 15.52 9.35 -12.68
C GLU A 50 14.26 8.49 -12.68
N VAL A 51 13.81 8.15 -11.47
CA VAL A 51 12.56 7.43 -11.18
C VAL A 51 11.65 8.36 -10.39
N ILE A 52 10.57 8.79 -10.99
CA ILE A 52 9.56 9.61 -10.32
C ILE A 52 8.74 8.73 -9.38
N ILE A 53 8.62 9.17 -8.12
CA ILE A 53 7.85 8.53 -7.06
C ILE A 53 7.09 9.57 -6.24
N THR A 54 5.99 9.18 -5.59
CA THR A 54 5.24 10.08 -4.70
C THR A 54 5.92 10.26 -3.35
N GLY A 55 5.73 11.43 -2.70
CA GLY A 55 6.30 11.77 -1.40
C GLY A 55 5.83 10.91 -0.23
N ILE A 56 4.72 10.19 -0.37
CA ILE A 56 4.20 9.25 0.63
C ILE A 56 4.48 7.81 0.20
N GLY A 57 5.02 7.00 1.10
CA GLY A 57 5.29 5.61 0.80
C GLY A 57 6.14 4.93 1.88
N ILE A 58 6.59 3.71 1.60
CA ILE A 58 7.54 3.02 2.47
C ILE A 58 8.98 3.47 2.13
N PRO A 59 9.88 3.62 3.12
CA PRO A 59 11.28 4.05 2.88
C PRO A 59 12.02 3.14 1.90
N ASP A 60 11.69 1.87 1.87
CA ASP A 60 12.29 0.91 0.93
C ASP A 60 11.90 1.15 -0.54
N LYS A 61 10.94 2.05 -0.83
CA LYS A 61 10.71 2.53 -2.21
C LYS A 61 11.94 3.28 -2.72
N ILE A 62 12.48 4.20 -1.90
CA ILE A 62 13.71 4.93 -2.20
C ILE A 62 14.89 3.95 -2.31
N ASN A 63 15.02 3.06 -1.33
CA ASN A 63 16.09 2.05 -1.32
C ASN A 63 16.08 1.16 -2.58
N SER A 64 14.89 0.78 -3.08
CA SER A 64 14.78 -0.02 -4.30
C SER A 64 15.32 0.72 -5.52
N VAL A 65 15.06 2.03 -5.61
CA VAL A 65 15.57 2.90 -6.67
C VAL A 65 17.10 3.03 -6.58
N LEU A 66 17.61 3.37 -5.38
CA LEU A 66 19.04 3.55 -5.15
C LEU A 66 19.85 2.27 -5.39
N LEU A 67 19.36 1.13 -4.93
CA LEU A 67 20.01 -0.17 -5.14
C LEU A 67 20.02 -0.61 -6.61
N ALA A 68 19.07 -0.12 -7.41
CA ALA A 68 19.10 -0.31 -8.86
C ALA A 68 20.09 0.63 -9.56
N GLY A 69 20.78 1.53 -8.84
CA GLY A 69 21.72 2.51 -9.37
C GLY A 69 21.03 3.73 -9.98
N LEU A 70 19.77 3.97 -9.65
CA LEU A 70 18.92 5.02 -10.19
C LEU A 70 18.71 6.12 -9.14
N LYS A 71 18.18 7.26 -9.57
CA LYS A 71 17.93 8.43 -8.72
C LYS A 71 16.43 8.63 -8.46
N PRO A 72 15.94 8.65 -7.20
CA PRO A 72 14.57 8.99 -6.91
C PRO A 72 14.30 10.47 -7.08
N VAL A 73 13.17 10.82 -7.69
CA VAL A 73 12.66 12.19 -7.80
C VAL A 73 11.24 12.20 -7.25
N PHE A 74 10.98 13.06 -6.28
CA PHE A 74 9.67 13.15 -5.65
C PHE A 74 8.73 14.08 -6.40
N VAL A 75 7.48 13.64 -6.54
CA VAL A 75 6.34 14.42 -7.02
C VAL A 75 5.27 14.47 -5.93
N ASP A 76 4.68 15.64 -5.72
CA ASP A 76 3.65 15.83 -4.70
C ASP A 76 2.35 15.10 -5.06
N LEU A 77 1.44 15.03 -4.12
CA LEU A 77 0.11 14.47 -4.31
C LEU A 77 -0.89 15.58 -4.63
N ASP A 78 -1.86 15.26 -5.46
CA ASP A 78 -3.09 16.03 -5.52
C ASP A 78 -3.94 15.71 -4.27
N LEU A 79 -4.26 16.77 -3.52
CA LEU A 79 -4.99 16.67 -2.27
C LEU A 79 -6.41 16.13 -2.46
N ASN A 80 -7.03 16.39 -3.62
CA ASN A 80 -8.40 15.99 -3.90
C ASN A 80 -8.52 14.52 -4.31
N SER A 81 -7.49 13.94 -4.91
CA SER A 81 -7.53 12.56 -5.41
C SER A 81 -6.63 11.59 -4.65
N HIS A 82 -5.72 12.09 -3.80
CA HIS A 82 -4.64 11.30 -3.18
C HIS A 82 -3.71 10.62 -4.21
N ASN A 83 -3.74 11.03 -5.44
CA ASN A 83 -2.87 10.51 -6.48
C ASN A 83 -1.77 11.51 -6.83
N ILE A 84 -0.90 11.13 -7.75
CA ILE A 84 0.18 11.99 -8.23
C ILE A 84 -0.36 13.32 -8.78
N ASP A 85 0.22 14.44 -8.35
CA ASP A 85 -0.12 15.77 -8.87
C ASP A 85 0.44 15.93 -10.28
N ILE A 86 -0.45 16.05 -11.27
CA ILE A 86 -0.08 16.09 -12.68
C ILE A 86 0.69 17.38 -13.06
N PRO A 87 0.32 18.57 -12.59
CA PRO A 87 1.11 19.78 -12.80
C PRO A 87 2.54 19.68 -12.26
N ASP A 88 2.71 19.10 -11.06
CA ASP A 88 4.04 18.90 -10.47
C ASP A 88 4.82 17.82 -11.21
N LEU A 89 4.16 16.74 -11.64
CA LEU A 89 4.74 15.70 -12.48
C LEU A 89 5.34 16.29 -13.77
N LYS A 90 4.56 17.07 -14.52
CA LYS A 90 5.00 17.70 -15.77
C LYS A 90 6.21 18.61 -15.59
N LYS A 91 6.30 19.33 -14.46
CA LYS A 91 7.44 20.20 -14.13
C LYS A 91 8.73 19.44 -13.83
N LYS A 92 8.63 18.20 -13.35
CA LYS A 92 9.78 17.41 -12.90
C LYS A 92 10.33 16.44 -13.94
N ILE A 93 9.57 16.20 -15.01
CA ILE A 93 10.05 15.39 -16.14
C ILE A 93 11.15 16.15 -16.88
N ASN A 94 12.26 15.44 -17.13
CA ASN A 94 13.41 15.94 -17.88
C ASN A 94 14.09 14.79 -18.63
N ASN A 95 15.15 15.07 -19.38
CA ASN A 95 15.86 14.07 -20.21
C ASN A 95 16.41 12.86 -19.42
N SER A 96 16.68 13.02 -18.12
CA SER A 96 17.15 11.94 -17.25
C SER A 96 16.00 11.09 -16.71
N THR A 97 14.76 11.56 -16.76
CA THR A 97 13.58 10.83 -16.31
C THR A 97 13.34 9.63 -17.23
N LYS A 98 13.22 8.43 -16.64
CA LYS A 98 12.98 7.19 -17.39
C LYS A 98 11.80 6.40 -16.87
N VAL A 99 11.42 6.59 -15.61
CA VAL A 99 10.37 5.78 -14.96
C VAL A 99 9.44 6.70 -14.19
N ILE A 100 8.13 6.45 -14.29
CA ILE A 100 7.10 6.96 -13.40
C ILE A 100 6.54 5.77 -12.63
N HIS A 101 6.64 5.83 -11.31
CA HIS A 101 6.03 4.86 -10.41
C HIS A 101 4.83 5.51 -9.70
N ILE A 102 3.63 5.13 -10.10
CA ILE A 102 2.39 5.56 -9.43
C ILE A 102 1.97 4.56 -8.35
N THR A 103 1.34 5.07 -7.30
CA THR A 103 0.69 4.25 -6.27
C THR A 103 -0.78 4.66 -6.19
N TYR A 104 -1.69 3.73 -6.33
CA TYR A 104 -3.13 3.96 -6.14
C TYR A 104 -3.46 4.09 -4.65
N LEU A 105 -3.07 5.23 -4.05
CA LEU A 105 -3.23 5.44 -2.61
C LEU A 105 -4.70 5.39 -2.19
N SER A 106 -4.96 4.76 -1.03
CA SER A 106 -6.31 4.55 -0.49
C SER A 106 -7.24 3.70 -1.38
N GLY A 107 -6.75 3.14 -2.47
CA GLY A 107 -7.56 2.42 -3.47
C GLY A 107 -8.33 3.35 -4.40
N LEU A 108 -7.86 4.61 -4.53
CA LEU A 108 -8.39 5.61 -5.45
C LEU A 108 -7.63 5.58 -6.78
N VAL A 109 -8.36 5.72 -7.87
CA VAL A 109 -7.81 5.57 -9.23
C VAL A 109 -7.58 6.95 -9.85
N PRO A 110 -6.34 7.28 -10.30
CA PRO A 110 -6.05 8.55 -10.97
C PRO A 110 -6.60 8.61 -12.41
N ASN A 111 -6.42 9.74 -13.07
CA ASN A 111 -6.64 9.86 -14.50
C ASN A 111 -5.56 9.10 -15.29
N MET A 112 -5.84 7.83 -15.60
CA MET A 112 -4.87 6.97 -16.27
C MET A 112 -4.60 7.36 -17.72
N ASP A 113 -5.56 8.00 -18.40
CA ASP A 113 -5.35 8.46 -19.77
C ASP A 113 -4.28 9.55 -19.81
N GLU A 114 -4.38 10.55 -18.93
CA GLU A 114 -3.41 11.64 -18.86
C GLU A 114 -2.01 11.14 -18.45
N ILE A 115 -1.93 10.22 -17.49
CA ILE A 115 -0.66 9.62 -17.08
C ILE A 115 -0.02 8.84 -18.24
N LYS A 116 -0.82 8.07 -18.98
CA LYS A 116 -0.34 7.31 -20.15
C LYS A 116 0.11 8.22 -21.28
N GLU A 117 -0.61 9.31 -21.53
CA GLU A 117 -0.22 10.30 -22.54
C GLU A 117 1.12 10.93 -22.18
N ILE A 118 1.31 11.38 -20.94
CA ILE A 118 2.59 11.89 -20.44
C ILE A 118 3.71 10.87 -20.63
N CYS A 119 3.48 9.60 -20.28
CA CYS A 119 4.47 8.54 -20.46
C CYS A 119 4.82 8.34 -21.93
N LYS A 120 3.83 8.36 -22.81
CA LYS A 120 4.02 8.20 -24.27
C LYS A 120 4.80 9.36 -24.89
N GLU A 121 4.43 10.59 -24.55
CA GLU A 121 5.08 11.80 -25.06
C GLU A 121 6.56 11.91 -24.67
N ASN A 122 6.94 11.35 -23.51
CA ASN A 122 8.27 11.46 -22.94
C ASN A 122 9.06 10.13 -22.97
N ASP A 123 8.55 9.10 -23.63
CA ASP A 123 9.15 7.75 -23.70
C ASP A 123 9.49 7.19 -22.31
N LEU A 124 8.53 7.27 -21.37
CA LEU A 124 8.69 6.86 -19.97
C LEU A 124 8.05 5.50 -19.69
N ILE A 125 8.72 4.75 -18.84
CA ILE A 125 8.25 3.48 -18.30
C ILE A 125 7.24 3.79 -17.18
N LEU A 126 6.03 3.22 -17.27
CA LEU A 126 5.02 3.32 -16.23
C LEU A 126 5.00 2.06 -15.37
N ILE A 127 5.23 2.21 -14.06
CA ILE A 127 5.06 1.16 -13.05
C ILE A 127 3.83 1.48 -12.19
N GLU A 128 2.89 0.55 -12.14
CA GLU A 128 1.66 0.67 -11.34
C GLU A 128 1.80 -0.11 -10.01
N ASP A 129 1.73 0.58 -8.87
CA ASP A 129 1.62 -0.06 -7.55
C ASP A 129 0.14 -0.25 -7.18
N ILE A 130 -0.34 -1.47 -7.38
CA ILE A 130 -1.72 -1.89 -7.10
C ILE A 130 -1.93 -2.40 -5.67
N SER A 131 -0.96 -2.21 -4.77
CA SER A 131 -1.00 -2.76 -3.40
C SER A 131 -2.22 -2.35 -2.57
N GLN A 132 -2.89 -1.26 -2.93
CA GLN A 132 -4.10 -0.76 -2.27
C GLN A 132 -5.31 -0.76 -3.21
N ALA A 133 -5.17 -1.24 -4.45
CA ALA A 133 -6.17 -1.11 -5.50
C ALA A 133 -6.45 -2.41 -6.28
N TYR A 134 -6.26 -3.57 -5.64
CA TYR A 134 -6.62 -4.84 -6.28
C TYR A 134 -8.09 -4.84 -6.69
N GLY A 135 -8.34 -4.99 -7.98
CA GLY A 135 -9.70 -5.02 -8.55
C GLY A 135 -10.32 -3.65 -8.82
N ALA A 136 -9.56 -2.56 -8.65
CA ALA A 136 -9.99 -1.25 -9.11
C ALA A 136 -10.01 -1.19 -10.65
N ASN A 137 -10.90 -0.34 -11.20
CA ASN A 137 -11.06 -0.18 -12.64
C ASN A 137 -11.05 1.29 -13.06
N TYR A 138 -10.53 1.53 -14.25
CA TYR A 138 -10.61 2.78 -14.97
C TYR A 138 -11.17 2.53 -16.36
N LYS A 139 -12.32 3.11 -16.72
CA LYS A 139 -13.01 2.89 -17.99
C LYS A 139 -13.17 1.39 -18.32
N ASN A 140 -13.67 0.61 -17.34
CA ASN A 140 -13.85 -0.84 -17.43
C ASN A 140 -12.57 -1.66 -17.67
N LYS A 141 -11.38 -1.06 -17.56
CA LYS A 141 -10.12 -1.74 -17.63
C LYS A 141 -9.49 -1.83 -16.24
N ILE A 142 -8.99 -3.01 -15.86
CA ILE A 142 -8.44 -3.28 -14.54
C ILE A 142 -7.16 -2.48 -14.32
N CYS A 143 -7.05 -1.79 -13.17
CA CYS A 143 -5.81 -1.14 -12.73
C CYS A 143 -4.72 -2.18 -12.52
N GLY A 144 -3.52 -1.91 -13.01
CA GLY A 144 -2.44 -2.88 -13.12
C GLY A 144 -2.22 -3.42 -14.53
N THR A 145 -3.02 -2.96 -15.51
CA THR A 145 -2.86 -3.33 -16.92
C THR A 145 -2.58 -2.13 -17.84
N PHE A 146 -2.38 -0.95 -17.27
CA PHE A 146 -2.13 0.28 -18.03
C PHE A 146 -0.64 0.51 -18.28
N GLY A 147 0.19 0.20 -17.28
CA GLY A 147 1.63 0.40 -17.33
C GLY A 147 2.41 -0.76 -17.95
N ASN A 148 3.70 -0.53 -18.12
CA ASN A 148 4.64 -1.54 -18.59
C ASN A 148 4.79 -2.70 -17.61
N VAL A 149 4.68 -2.41 -16.31
CA VAL A 149 4.77 -3.38 -15.23
C VAL A 149 3.85 -2.97 -14.10
N SER A 150 3.27 -3.96 -13.43
CA SER A 150 2.51 -3.74 -12.20
C SER A 150 3.12 -4.52 -11.05
N ILE A 151 3.02 -3.93 -9.88
CA ILE A 151 3.51 -4.52 -8.65
C ILE A 151 2.46 -4.42 -7.55
N GLY A 152 2.34 -5.46 -6.74
CA GLY A 152 1.41 -5.45 -5.63
C GLY A 152 1.96 -6.15 -4.40
N SER A 153 1.52 -5.71 -3.22
CA SER A 153 1.95 -6.24 -1.92
C SER A 153 0.89 -7.15 -1.32
N PHE A 154 1.30 -8.28 -0.76
CA PHE A 154 0.46 -9.19 0.03
C PHE A 154 0.80 -9.13 1.52
N SER A 155 1.35 -8.01 1.99
CA SER A 155 1.62 -7.80 3.41
C SER A 155 0.34 -7.72 4.23
N LEU A 156 0.50 -7.83 5.56
CA LEU A 156 -0.62 -7.72 6.51
C LEU A 156 -1.41 -6.42 6.29
N GLY A 157 -2.73 -6.52 6.35
CA GLY A 157 -3.64 -5.38 6.17
C GLY A 157 -3.95 -5.02 4.72
N LYS A 158 -3.38 -5.72 3.72
CA LYS A 158 -3.76 -5.56 2.32
C LYS A 158 -5.01 -6.38 1.97
N THR A 159 -5.74 -5.97 0.94
CA THR A 159 -6.94 -6.68 0.45
C THR A 159 -6.63 -8.14 0.11
N ILE A 160 -5.48 -8.38 -0.53
CA ILE A 160 -4.90 -9.72 -0.66
C ILE A 160 -3.73 -9.79 0.33
N SER A 161 -3.88 -10.56 1.41
CA SER A 161 -2.88 -10.68 2.47
C SER A 161 -2.48 -12.15 2.67
N SER A 162 -1.20 -12.43 2.55
CA SER A 162 -0.62 -13.78 2.73
C SER A 162 0.57 -13.81 3.69
N ASN A 163 0.51 -12.96 4.74
CA ASN A 163 1.58 -12.86 5.73
C ASN A 163 2.92 -12.40 5.15
N GLY A 164 2.89 -11.55 4.16
CA GLY A 164 4.01 -11.14 3.33
C GLY A 164 3.89 -11.69 1.92
N GLY A 165 4.79 -11.27 1.06
CA GLY A 165 4.75 -11.58 -0.36
C GLY A 165 4.38 -10.38 -1.19
N GLY A 166 4.41 -10.60 -2.48
CA GLY A 166 3.99 -9.64 -3.49
C GLY A 166 3.86 -10.31 -4.85
N VAL A 167 3.27 -9.58 -5.77
CA VAL A 167 3.11 -9.98 -7.16
C VAL A 167 3.79 -8.96 -8.07
N VAL A 168 4.42 -9.44 -9.12
CA VAL A 168 4.91 -8.64 -10.26
C VAL A 168 4.20 -9.16 -11.50
N ILE A 169 3.63 -8.26 -12.28
CA ILE A 169 2.94 -8.54 -13.54
C ILE A 169 3.66 -7.74 -14.62
N ILE A 170 4.26 -8.43 -15.57
CA ILE A 170 5.05 -7.80 -16.63
C ILE A 170 4.20 -7.73 -17.90
N ASN A 171 3.89 -6.51 -18.33
CA ASN A 171 3.16 -6.21 -19.56
C ASN A 171 4.11 -5.79 -20.69
N ASP A 172 5.40 -5.58 -20.39
CA ASP A 172 6.45 -5.20 -21.35
C ASP A 172 7.44 -6.35 -21.52
N ASP A 173 7.36 -7.04 -22.63
CA ASP A 173 8.21 -8.20 -22.93
C ASP A 173 9.71 -7.86 -22.99
N LYS A 174 10.08 -6.58 -23.15
CA LYS A 174 11.49 -6.16 -23.19
C LYS A 174 12.28 -6.58 -21.96
N ILE A 175 11.64 -6.56 -20.78
CA ILE A 175 12.32 -6.90 -19.51
C ILE A 175 12.12 -8.34 -19.07
N LYS A 176 11.20 -9.09 -19.68
CA LYS A 176 10.81 -10.44 -19.26
C LYS A 176 12.03 -11.33 -19.02
N LYS A 177 12.89 -11.49 -20.01
CA LYS A 177 14.08 -12.36 -19.94
C LYS A 177 15.03 -11.96 -18.81
N ASN A 178 15.27 -10.65 -18.63
CA ASN A 178 16.14 -10.16 -17.56
C ASN A 178 15.52 -10.40 -16.18
N PHE A 179 14.21 -10.15 -16.05
CA PHE A 179 13.48 -10.40 -14.81
C PHE A 179 13.45 -11.88 -14.44
N GLU A 180 13.18 -12.77 -15.39
CA GLU A 180 13.19 -14.22 -15.19
C GLU A 180 14.58 -14.71 -14.75
N ASN A 181 15.63 -14.18 -15.35
CA ASN A 181 17.00 -14.51 -14.95
C ASN A 181 17.30 -14.13 -13.50
N LEU A 182 16.90 -12.95 -13.05
CA LEU A 182 17.01 -12.52 -11.65
C LEU A 182 16.14 -13.40 -10.74
N PHE A 183 14.89 -13.64 -11.13
CA PHE A 183 13.92 -14.41 -10.36
C PHE A 183 14.37 -15.87 -10.16
N ASP A 184 14.94 -16.50 -11.15
CA ASP A 184 15.32 -17.91 -11.10
C ASP A 184 16.70 -18.14 -10.47
N ASN A 185 17.63 -17.22 -10.65
CA ASN A 185 19.01 -17.40 -10.18
C ASN A 185 19.29 -16.75 -8.82
N GLU A 186 18.59 -15.66 -8.47
CA GLU A 186 18.86 -14.95 -7.21
C GLU A 186 17.88 -15.33 -6.09
N LEU A 187 16.72 -15.96 -6.39
CA LEU A 187 15.71 -16.28 -5.38
C LEU A 187 15.67 -17.75 -5.01
N SER A 188 15.62 -18.00 -3.72
CA SER A 188 15.39 -19.34 -3.14
C SER A 188 14.04 -19.43 -2.42
N LEU A 189 13.57 -20.64 -2.12
CA LEU A 189 12.37 -20.82 -1.28
C LEU A 189 12.66 -20.47 0.19
N PRO A 190 11.69 -19.94 0.94
CA PRO A 190 11.85 -19.68 2.36
C PRO A 190 12.00 -20.97 3.16
N SER A 191 12.82 -20.94 4.21
CA SER A 191 13.04 -22.11 5.08
C SER A 191 11.77 -22.47 5.85
N LYS A 192 11.58 -23.76 6.15
CA LYS A 192 10.46 -24.26 6.96
C LYS A 192 10.37 -23.56 8.33
N LEU A 193 11.50 -23.34 8.98
CA LEU A 193 11.56 -22.65 10.28
C LEU A 193 11.07 -21.20 10.20
N PHE A 194 11.45 -20.48 9.14
CA PHE A 194 10.94 -19.13 8.87
C PHE A 194 9.42 -19.13 8.71
N LEU A 195 8.87 -20.08 7.96
CA LEU A 195 7.43 -20.19 7.74
C LEU A 195 6.65 -20.52 9.01
N ILE A 196 7.18 -21.43 9.85
CA ILE A 196 6.57 -21.76 11.16
C ILE A 196 6.50 -20.49 12.01
N LYS A 197 7.60 -19.73 12.13
CA LYS A 197 7.64 -18.49 12.90
C LYS A 197 6.67 -17.44 12.37
N LEU A 198 6.60 -17.29 11.04
CA LEU A 198 5.67 -16.38 10.39
C LEU A 198 4.21 -16.73 10.72
N ASN A 199 3.85 -18.01 10.61
CA ASN A 199 2.50 -18.49 10.87
C ASN A 199 2.11 -18.37 12.35
N LEU A 200 3.01 -18.68 13.29
CA LEU A 200 2.75 -18.52 14.73
C LEU A 200 2.46 -17.05 15.08
N ASN A 201 3.23 -16.11 14.56
CA ASN A 201 2.98 -14.68 14.77
C ASN A 201 1.61 -14.25 14.24
N GLN A 202 1.21 -14.78 13.09
CA GLN A 202 -0.10 -14.47 12.50
C GLN A 202 -1.26 -15.04 13.33
N ILE A 203 -1.12 -16.24 13.84
CA ILE A 203 -2.09 -16.84 14.75
C ILE A 203 -2.25 -15.97 15.99
N LEU A 204 -1.14 -15.53 16.59
CA LEU A 204 -1.16 -14.64 17.75
C LEU A 204 -1.87 -13.31 17.47
N ILE A 205 -1.55 -12.65 16.34
CA ILE A 205 -2.20 -11.42 15.92
C ILE A 205 -3.72 -11.66 15.74
N LYS A 206 -4.09 -12.75 15.05
CA LYS A 206 -5.50 -13.10 14.81
C LYS A 206 -6.27 -13.38 16.10
N ILE A 207 -5.64 -13.99 17.10
CA ILE A 207 -6.22 -14.19 18.43
C ILE A 207 -6.41 -12.82 19.11
N LEU A 208 -5.38 -11.99 19.19
CA LEU A 208 -5.43 -10.69 19.87
C LEU A 208 -6.41 -9.70 19.21
N THR A 209 -6.64 -9.82 17.90
CA THR A 209 -7.58 -8.99 17.14
C THR A 209 -8.96 -9.63 16.97
N SER A 210 -9.18 -10.83 17.49
CA SER A 210 -10.51 -11.46 17.45
C SER A 210 -11.52 -10.66 18.26
N LYS A 211 -12.77 -10.57 17.78
CA LYS A 211 -13.82 -9.74 18.36
C LYS A 211 -13.99 -9.91 19.88
N LEU A 212 -13.94 -11.16 20.38
CA LEU A 212 -14.05 -11.44 21.79
C LEU A 212 -12.83 -10.92 22.58
N ILE A 213 -11.61 -11.34 22.19
CA ILE A 213 -10.40 -10.96 22.93
C ILE A 213 -10.14 -9.46 22.80
N PHE A 214 -10.40 -8.88 21.62
CA PHE A 214 -10.25 -7.44 21.44
C PHE A 214 -11.17 -6.66 22.38
N ASN A 215 -12.46 -6.98 22.45
CA ASN A 215 -13.44 -6.26 23.27
C ASN A 215 -13.21 -6.42 24.76
N PHE A 216 -12.79 -7.60 25.23
CA PHE A 216 -12.66 -7.87 26.66
C PHE A 216 -11.25 -7.66 27.22
N PHE A 217 -10.22 -7.66 26.36
CA PHE A 217 -8.85 -7.60 26.83
C PHE A 217 -8.00 -6.58 26.05
N THR A 218 -7.89 -6.72 24.74
CA THR A 218 -6.92 -5.95 23.94
C THR A 218 -7.26 -4.46 23.92
N TYR A 219 -8.55 -4.11 23.82
CA TYR A 219 -9.00 -2.71 23.84
C TYR A 219 -8.68 -2.04 25.18
N TYR A 220 -8.96 -2.70 26.31
CA TYR A 220 -8.66 -2.14 27.64
C TYR A 220 -7.16 -2.03 27.91
N LEU A 221 -6.37 -2.98 27.41
CA LEU A 221 -4.93 -2.87 27.47
C LEU A 221 -4.42 -1.63 26.72
N PHE A 222 -4.93 -1.40 25.52
CA PHE A 222 -4.61 -0.19 24.76
C PHE A 222 -5.08 1.09 25.46
N PHE A 223 -6.26 1.07 26.05
CA PHE A 223 -6.79 2.20 26.83
C PHE A 223 -5.88 2.53 28.02
N LEU A 224 -5.45 1.53 28.76
CA LEU A 224 -4.53 1.70 29.89
C LEU A 224 -3.15 2.25 29.43
N ILE A 225 -2.59 1.70 28.37
CA ILE A 225 -1.33 2.17 27.82
C ILE A 225 -1.46 3.63 27.35
N LYS A 226 -2.55 4.00 26.68
CA LYS A 226 -2.81 5.40 26.29
C LYS A 226 -2.92 6.34 27.50
N LYS A 227 -3.54 5.90 28.60
CA LYS A 227 -3.68 6.68 29.83
C LYS A 227 -2.34 6.90 30.53
N ILE A 228 -1.45 5.90 30.53
CA ILE A 228 -0.13 5.94 31.17
C ILE A 228 0.88 6.73 30.33
N SER A 229 0.80 6.66 29.02
CA SER A 229 1.74 7.25 28.08
C SER A 229 1.04 8.11 27.04
N LYS A 230 0.63 9.33 27.45
CA LYS A 230 -0.06 10.28 26.55
C LYS A 230 0.71 10.59 25.25
N SER A 231 2.05 10.59 25.31
CA SER A 231 2.89 10.89 24.13
C SER A 231 3.15 9.69 23.21
N THR A 232 3.11 8.47 23.74
CA THR A 232 3.61 7.28 23.05
C THR A 232 2.58 6.62 22.13
N PHE A 233 1.28 6.80 22.39
CA PHE A 233 0.21 6.09 21.70
C PHE A 233 -0.47 6.89 20.59
N ASN A 234 -0.25 8.20 20.55
CA ASN A 234 -0.73 9.05 19.45
C ASN A 234 0.14 8.92 18.19
N ASP A 235 1.33 8.32 18.33
CA ASP A 235 2.24 8.09 17.22
C ASP A 235 1.86 6.79 16.46
N PRO A 236 1.47 6.90 15.18
CA PRO A 236 1.22 5.72 14.34
C PRO A 236 2.44 4.80 14.24
N GLU A 237 3.66 5.34 14.39
CA GLU A 237 4.89 4.55 14.46
C GLU A 237 4.91 3.63 15.70
N MET A 238 4.38 4.08 16.84
CA MET A 238 4.38 3.25 18.05
C MET A 238 3.35 2.12 17.99
N LYS A 239 2.17 2.36 17.43
CA LYS A 239 1.21 1.27 17.12
C LYS A 239 1.87 0.26 16.16
N ASN A 240 2.52 0.75 15.12
CA ASN A 240 3.29 -0.08 14.20
C ASN A 240 4.50 -0.74 14.87
N LYS A 241 5.18 -0.08 15.82
CA LYS A 241 6.26 -0.67 16.63
C LYS A 241 5.74 -1.79 17.53
N PHE A 242 4.58 -1.63 18.16
CA PHE A 242 3.99 -2.68 18.98
C PHE A 242 3.61 -3.90 18.14
N PHE A 243 2.85 -3.72 17.05
CA PHE A 243 2.51 -4.82 16.15
C PHE A 243 3.73 -5.38 15.40
N SER A 244 4.74 -4.57 15.10
CA SER A 244 5.99 -5.03 14.50
C SER A 244 6.94 -5.69 15.51
N SER A 245 6.87 -5.34 16.80
CA SER A 245 7.61 -6.04 17.86
C SER A 245 7.06 -7.43 18.12
N LEU A 246 5.75 -7.63 17.93
CA LEU A 246 5.13 -8.95 17.88
C LEU A 246 5.58 -9.75 16.65
N ASN A 247 5.87 -9.06 15.56
CA ASN A 247 6.49 -9.60 14.35
C ASN A 247 8.03 -9.46 14.43
N LYS A 248 8.69 -10.09 15.39
CA LYS A 248 10.17 -10.12 15.56
C LYS A 248 10.93 -10.79 14.40
N GLY A 249 10.51 -10.56 13.17
CA GLY A 249 11.38 -10.70 12.02
C GLY A 249 12.18 -9.41 11.87
N ASN A 250 13.48 -9.47 11.79
CA ASN A 250 14.45 -8.38 11.61
C ASN A 250 14.23 -7.49 10.36
N TYR A 251 13.01 -7.45 9.84
CA TYR A 251 12.63 -6.79 8.60
C TYR A 251 12.38 -5.30 8.75
N TYR A 252 12.09 -4.84 9.97
CA TYR A 252 11.80 -3.45 10.29
C TYR A 252 12.57 -3.03 11.53
N LYS A 253 13.85 -2.75 11.39
CA LYS A 253 14.40 -1.70 12.24
C LYS A 253 13.72 -0.42 11.75
N ASN A 254 12.87 0.16 12.58
CA ASN A 254 12.00 1.30 12.29
C ASN A 254 12.72 2.63 12.04
N VAL A 255 14.01 2.59 11.84
CA VAL A 255 14.78 3.76 11.43
C VAL A 255 14.99 3.65 9.95
N PRO A 256 14.45 4.57 9.14
CA PRO A 256 14.76 4.61 7.72
C PRO A 256 16.27 4.79 7.56
N PHE A 257 16.89 3.97 6.75
CA PHE A 257 18.33 4.02 6.47
C PHE A 257 18.56 3.66 5.00
N ILE A 258 19.64 4.18 4.43
CA ILE A 258 20.06 3.82 3.08
C ILE A 258 20.63 2.39 3.11
N ARG A 259 20.05 1.51 2.30
CA ARG A 259 20.52 0.13 2.16
C ARG A 259 21.72 0.04 1.22
N LYS A 260 22.72 -0.71 1.62
CA LYS A 260 23.84 -1.07 0.74
C LYS A 260 23.55 -2.30 -0.11
N ASN A 261 22.67 -3.18 0.33
CA ASN A 261 22.23 -4.38 -0.38
C ASN A 261 20.87 -4.85 0.16
N TYR A 262 20.22 -5.74 -0.57
CA TYR A 262 19.07 -6.46 -0.03
C TYR A 262 19.54 -7.57 0.90
N PRO A 263 18.91 -7.72 2.09
CA PRO A 263 19.20 -8.85 2.99
C PRO A 263 18.87 -10.17 2.31
N ASN A 264 19.76 -11.18 2.44
CA ASN A 264 19.54 -12.52 1.89
C ASN A 264 18.24 -13.18 2.40
N SER A 265 17.78 -12.78 3.58
CA SER A 265 16.51 -13.23 4.13
C SER A 265 15.29 -12.77 3.33
N LEU A 266 15.41 -11.71 2.52
CA LEU A 266 14.37 -11.20 1.61
C LEU A 266 14.48 -11.79 0.19
N MET A 267 15.65 -12.32 -0.20
CA MET A 267 15.89 -12.89 -1.54
C MET A 267 15.19 -14.25 -1.66
N LYS A 268 13.85 -14.22 -1.60
CA LYS A 268 13.00 -15.42 -1.56
C LYS A 268 11.83 -15.34 -2.53
N LYS A 269 11.43 -16.49 -3.06
CA LYS A 269 10.12 -16.67 -3.73
C LYS A 269 9.01 -16.79 -2.68
N MET A 270 7.76 -16.65 -3.04
CA MET A 270 6.66 -16.99 -2.15
C MET A 270 6.58 -18.49 -1.90
N SER A 271 6.20 -18.85 -0.69
CA SER A 271 5.95 -20.25 -0.32
C SER A 271 4.57 -20.71 -0.74
N ASP A 272 4.37 -22.02 -0.78
CA ASP A 272 3.09 -22.67 -1.05
C ASP A 272 1.98 -22.23 -0.10
N SER A 273 2.29 -22.11 1.19
CA SER A 273 1.32 -21.67 2.19
C SER A 273 0.90 -20.21 1.96
N GLN A 274 1.84 -19.35 1.60
CA GLN A 274 1.53 -17.96 1.25
C GLN A 274 0.69 -17.88 -0.04
N CYS A 275 1.03 -18.68 -1.06
CA CYS A 275 0.24 -18.74 -2.30
C CYS A 275 -1.19 -19.23 -2.03
N GLN A 276 -1.38 -20.24 -1.17
CA GLN A 276 -2.71 -20.72 -0.81
C GLN A 276 -3.54 -19.66 -0.07
N ILE A 277 -2.92 -18.92 0.87
CA ILE A 277 -3.61 -17.84 1.59
C ILE A 277 -3.98 -16.71 0.64
N ALA A 278 -3.05 -16.31 -0.24
CA ALA A 278 -3.31 -15.29 -1.26
C ALA A 278 -4.45 -15.70 -2.21
N GLN A 279 -4.50 -16.99 -2.62
CA GLN A 279 -5.59 -17.53 -3.45
C GLN A 279 -6.94 -17.38 -2.76
N ASN A 280 -7.05 -17.76 -1.50
CA ASN A 280 -8.31 -17.64 -0.74
C ASN A 280 -8.78 -16.18 -0.62
N CYS A 281 -7.83 -15.22 -0.49
CA CYS A 281 -8.16 -13.79 -0.51
C CYS A 281 -8.61 -13.35 -1.90
N PHE A 282 -7.93 -13.80 -2.94
CA PHE A 282 -8.22 -13.46 -4.32
C PHE A 282 -9.60 -13.97 -4.76
N ASP A 283 -9.99 -15.19 -4.39
CA ASP A 283 -11.29 -15.78 -4.69
C ASP A 283 -12.46 -14.96 -4.14
N ASN A 284 -12.21 -14.19 -3.05
CA ASN A 284 -13.20 -13.31 -2.43
C ASN A 284 -13.03 -11.82 -2.82
N LEU A 285 -12.08 -11.49 -3.69
CA LEU A 285 -11.70 -10.10 -3.98
C LEU A 285 -12.88 -9.25 -4.45
N ILE A 286 -13.57 -9.69 -5.50
CA ILE A 286 -14.69 -8.94 -6.10
C ILE A 286 -15.81 -8.73 -5.09
N LYS A 287 -16.18 -9.78 -4.34
CA LYS A 287 -17.21 -9.72 -3.30
C LYS A 287 -16.84 -8.74 -2.19
N ASN A 288 -15.59 -8.76 -1.75
CA ASN A 288 -15.13 -7.90 -0.67
C ASN A 288 -15.01 -6.44 -1.14
N ASN A 289 -14.52 -6.20 -2.35
CA ASN A 289 -14.49 -4.86 -2.95
C ASN A 289 -15.90 -4.28 -3.08
N LYS A 290 -16.87 -5.08 -3.53
CA LYS A 290 -18.26 -4.62 -3.61
C LYS A 290 -18.80 -4.18 -2.25
N LYS A 291 -18.57 -4.97 -1.20
CA LYS A 291 -18.96 -4.59 0.16
C LYS A 291 -18.28 -3.29 0.63
N ASN A 292 -16.98 -3.12 0.35
CA ASN A 292 -16.27 -1.89 0.68
C ASN A 292 -16.86 -0.68 -0.05
N GLN A 293 -17.21 -0.84 -1.33
CA GLN A 293 -17.89 0.20 -2.12
C GLN A 293 -19.26 0.54 -1.55
N ASP A 294 -20.05 -0.45 -1.14
CA ASP A 294 -21.35 -0.25 -0.52
C ASP A 294 -21.23 0.48 0.82
N ILE A 295 -20.20 0.18 1.63
CA ILE A 295 -19.88 0.92 2.86
C ILE A 295 -19.44 2.35 2.54
N ALA A 296 -18.57 2.54 1.55
CA ALA A 296 -18.14 3.88 1.13
C ALA A 296 -19.34 4.74 0.69
N LYS A 297 -20.29 4.14 -0.02
CA LYS A 297 -21.54 4.81 -0.40
C LYS A 297 -22.33 5.29 0.82
N LEU A 298 -22.42 4.49 1.90
CA LEU A 298 -23.07 4.92 3.15
C LEU A 298 -22.38 6.14 3.77
N TYR A 299 -21.04 6.23 3.71
CA TYR A 299 -20.33 7.44 4.17
C TYR A 299 -20.71 8.65 3.33
N PHE A 300 -20.69 8.54 1.99
CA PHE A 300 -21.05 9.64 1.10
C PHE A 300 -22.50 10.12 1.29
N GLU A 301 -23.43 9.22 1.55
CA GLU A 301 -24.86 9.54 1.69
C GLU A 301 -25.22 10.12 3.05
N ASN A 302 -24.44 9.87 4.09
CA ASN A 302 -24.86 10.14 5.47
C ASN A 302 -23.90 11.04 6.27
N LEU A 303 -22.74 11.38 5.75
CA LEU A 303 -21.85 12.35 6.39
C LEU A 303 -22.36 13.77 6.17
N ASN A 304 -22.21 14.64 7.18
CA ASN A 304 -22.50 16.07 7.05
C ASN A 304 -21.54 16.74 6.05
N GLU A 305 -21.99 17.82 5.41
CA GLU A 305 -21.21 18.59 4.41
C GLU A 305 -19.80 18.97 4.87
N LYS A 306 -19.66 19.34 6.15
CA LYS A 306 -18.35 19.69 6.73
C LYS A 306 -17.31 18.56 6.64
N PHE A 307 -17.74 17.30 6.58
CA PHE A 307 -16.86 16.16 6.36
C PHE A 307 -16.83 15.75 4.88
N LEU A 308 -17.97 15.81 4.18
CA LEU A 308 -18.07 15.45 2.76
C LEU A 308 -17.15 16.30 1.89
N ASN A 309 -16.99 17.59 2.22
CA ASN A 309 -16.12 18.50 1.47
C ASN A 309 -14.63 18.20 1.69
N ASN A 310 -14.31 17.40 2.67
CA ASN A 310 -12.94 17.01 3.02
C ASN A 310 -12.61 15.55 2.64
N ILE A 311 -13.46 14.88 1.88
CA ILE A 311 -13.17 13.56 1.36
C ILE A 311 -12.46 13.71 0.00
N PRO A 312 -11.32 13.05 -0.21
CA PRO A 312 -10.73 12.97 -1.54
C PRO A 312 -11.74 12.38 -2.52
N LYS A 313 -12.11 13.16 -3.49
CA LYS A 313 -13.06 12.77 -4.52
C LYS A 313 -12.32 12.56 -5.81
N ASN A 314 -12.30 11.34 -6.28
CA ASN A 314 -12.00 11.13 -7.68
C ASN A 314 -13.24 11.55 -8.48
N SER A 315 -13.16 12.69 -9.13
CA SER A 315 -14.28 13.30 -9.87
C SER A 315 -14.61 12.60 -11.19
N LEU A 316 -14.03 11.43 -11.43
CA LEU A 316 -14.15 10.73 -12.70
C LEU A 316 -15.23 9.64 -12.58
N ASP A 317 -16.40 9.89 -13.17
CA ASP A 317 -17.57 8.98 -13.12
C ASP A 317 -17.31 7.57 -13.66
N TYR A 318 -16.22 7.41 -14.42
CA TYR A 318 -15.83 6.14 -15.03
C TYR A 318 -14.77 5.36 -14.25
N THR A 319 -14.44 5.78 -13.02
CA THR A 319 -13.54 5.04 -12.15
C THR A 319 -14.31 4.18 -11.15
N GLN A 320 -13.84 2.96 -10.92
CA GLN A 320 -14.33 2.11 -9.85
C GLN A 320 -13.25 1.96 -8.78
N ASN A 321 -13.31 2.88 -7.81
CA ASN A 321 -12.44 2.84 -6.65
C ASN A 321 -12.78 1.64 -5.76
N VAL A 322 -11.79 1.03 -5.12
CA VAL A 322 -12.01 -0.10 -4.21
C VAL A 322 -11.98 0.30 -2.74
N TYR A 323 -11.56 1.53 -2.45
CA TYR A 323 -11.50 2.08 -1.10
C TYR A 323 -10.84 1.10 -0.12
N TRP A 324 -9.50 0.97 -0.20
CA TRP A 324 -8.76 0.18 0.78
C TRP A 324 -8.97 0.70 2.21
N HIS A 325 -9.08 2.02 2.36
CA HIS A 325 -9.53 2.76 3.52
C HIS A 325 -10.39 3.94 3.07
N PHE A 326 -11.26 4.43 3.94
CA PHE A 326 -12.08 5.61 3.66
C PHE A 326 -11.39 6.85 4.25
N PRO A 327 -10.74 7.69 3.44
CA PRO A 327 -10.00 8.85 3.91
C PRO A 327 -10.92 10.05 4.12
N ILE A 328 -10.73 10.76 5.23
CA ILE A 328 -11.32 12.09 5.46
C ILE A 328 -10.21 13.01 5.94
N HIS A 329 -10.07 14.19 5.34
CA HIS A 329 -9.16 15.21 5.83
C HIS A 329 -9.76 15.95 7.02
N ILE A 330 -8.98 16.11 8.09
CA ILE A 330 -9.34 16.84 9.29
C ILE A 330 -8.30 17.96 9.46
N PHE A 331 -8.56 19.12 8.86
CA PHE A 331 -7.61 20.24 8.83
C PHE A 331 -7.58 21.07 10.12
N LYS A 332 -8.62 20.98 10.94
CA LYS A 332 -8.71 21.67 12.23
C LYS A 332 -8.94 20.67 13.34
N ASN A 333 -8.37 20.92 14.50
CA ASN A 333 -8.61 20.11 15.70
C ASN A 333 -8.34 18.60 15.52
N TYR A 334 -7.32 18.25 14.70
CA TYR A 334 -7.01 16.86 14.31
C TYR A 334 -6.83 15.91 15.51
N GLU A 335 -6.02 16.29 16.49
CA GLU A 335 -5.78 15.46 17.68
C GLU A 335 -7.03 15.41 18.58
N LEU A 336 -7.77 16.52 18.71
CA LEU A 336 -9.02 16.56 19.47
C LEU A 336 -10.07 15.64 18.81
N PHE A 337 -10.16 15.63 17.50
CA PHE A 337 -11.05 14.73 16.76
C PHE A 337 -10.68 13.25 17.01
N LYS A 338 -9.40 12.91 16.95
CA LYS A 338 -8.94 11.54 17.22
C LYS A 338 -9.25 11.10 18.65
N ASP A 339 -9.04 11.98 19.60
CA ASP A 339 -9.34 11.70 21.02
C ASP A 339 -10.85 11.52 21.23
N TYR A 340 -11.66 12.38 20.62
CA TYR A 340 -13.11 12.24 20.64
C TYR A 340 -13.56 10.90 20.05
N MET A 341 -13.06 10.51 18.87
CA MET A 341 -13.41 9.24 18.25
C MET A 341 -13.00 8.05 19.14
N PHE A 342 -11.79 8.10 19.70
CA PHE A 342 -11.31 7.03 20.59
C PHE A 342 -12.15 6.90 21.86
N GLN A 343 -12.56 8.02 22.49
CA GLN A 343 -13.46 8.03 23.66
C GLN A 343 -14.83 7.44 23.33
N ASN A 344 -15.28 7.55 22.08
CA ASN A 344 -16.51 6.94 21.58
C ASN A 344 -16.34 5.51 21.04
N GLY A 345 -15.20 4.86 21.33
CA GLY A 345 -14.94 3.47 20.98
C GLY A 345 -14.53 3.24 19.53
N VAL A 346 -14.10 4.30 18.83
CA VAL A 346 -13.63 4.24 17.45
C VAL A 346 -12.14 4.48 17.38
N ASP A 347 -11.36 3.45 17.03
CA ASP A 347 -9.93 3.60 16.75
C ASP A 347 -9.71 4.09 15.32
N CYS A 348 -9.54 5.39 15.19
CA CYS A 348 -9.21 6.04 13.93
C CYS A 348 -7.72 5.91 13.64
N VAL A 349 -7.39 5.47 12.45
CA VAL A 349 -6.00 5.31 12.01
C VAL A 349 -5.57 6.56 11.25
N SER A 350 -4.51 7.23 11.74
CA SER A 350 -3.80 8.24 10.96
C SER A 350 -3.12 7.60 9.75
N TYR A 351 -2.71 8.38 8.76
CA TYR A 351 -2.02 7.87 7.59
C TYR A 351 -0.79 7.04 7.98
N GLY A 352 -0.87 5.72 7.84
CA GLY A 352 0.14 4.79 8.33
C GLY A 352 1.46 4.76 7.53
N LEU A 353 1.48 5.35 6.32
CA LEU A 353 2.70 5.47 5.53
C LEU A 353 3.45 6.75 5.90
N PRO A 354 4.79 6.73 6.02
CA PRO A 354 5.59 7.94 6.25
C PRO A 354 5.64 8.87 5.05
N LEU A 355 5.89 10.14 5.31
CA LEU A 355 6.32 11.12 4.32
C LEU A 355 7.80 10.84 4.02
N ILE A 356 8.08 10.10 2.96
CA ILE A 356 9.43 9.65 2.64
C ILE A 356 10.31 10.75 2.05
N SER A 357 9.70 11.78 1.45
CA SER A 357 10.41 12.97 0.97
C SER A 357 10.98 13.86 2.06
N GLY A 358 10.62 13.63 3.34
CA GLY A 358 11.07 14.41 4.49
C GLY A 358 11.94 13.63 5.47
N LEU A 359 12.30 12.37 5.16
CA LEU A 359 13.08 11.54 6.07
C LEU A 359 14.56 11.91 6.08
N ASP A 360 15.13 12.11 7.26
CA ASP A 360 16.54 12.50 7.44
C ASP A 360 17.54 11.52 6.80
N ALA A 361 17.20 10.23 6.78
CA ALA A 361 18.05 9.22 6.12
C ALA A 361 18.22 9.44 4.61
N PHE A 362 17.35 10.24 4.00
CA PHE A 362 17.33 10.53 2.56
C PHE A 362 17.41 12.04 2.31
N GLU A 363 18.16 12.77 3.15
CA GLU A 363 18.21 14.22 3.15
C GLU A 363 18.63 14.82 1.79
N GLU A 364 19.51 14.16 1.04
CA GLU A 364 19.91 14.58 -0.30
C GLU A 364 18.76 14.62 -1.32
N PHE A 365 17.64 13.91 -1.05
CA PHE A 365 16.44 13.88 -1.88
C PHE A 365 15.27 14.64 -1.25
N LYS A 366 15.52 15.32 -0.12
CA LYS A 366 14.48 16.03 0.62
C LYS A 366 13.86 17.13 -0.20
N LEU A 367 12.53 17.12 -0.29
CA LEU A 367 11.76 18.14 -1.00
C LEU A 367 10.56 18.54 -0.16
N ASN A 368 10.19 19.82 -0.25
CA ASN A 368 8.94 20.33 0.32
C ASN A 368 7.76 19.81 -0.52
N MET A 369 6.86 19.08 0.12
CA MET A 369 5.70 18.42 -0.46
C MET A 369 4.43 18.81 0.31
N PRO A 370 3.92 20.05 0.13
CA PRO A 370 2.88 20.60 1.01
C PRO A 370 1.58 19.80 0.98
N ASN A 371 1.20 19.22 -0.13
CA ASN A 371 0.00 18.38 -0.19
C ASN A 371 0.24 17.00 0.42
N SER A 372 1.37 16.38 0.16
CA SER A 372 1.76 15.12 0.81
C SER A 372 1.85 15.27 2.33
N GLU A 373 2.34 16.41 2.84
CA GLU A 373 2.34 16.73 4.27
C GLU A 373 0.91 16.83 4.81
N LYS A 374 0.02 17.57 4.15
CA LYS A 374 -1.40 17.65 4.53
C LYS A 374 -2.05 16.27 4.52
N VAL A 375 -1.83 15.47 3.48
CA VAL A 375 -2.35 14.09 3.42
C VAL A 375 -1.80 13.29 4.60
N LYS A 376 -0.51 13.35 4.89
CA LYS A 376 0.11 12.59 5.98
C LYS A 376 -0.41 12.99 7.36
N TYR A 377 -0.53 14.27 7.64
CA TYR A 377 -0.77 14.77 9.00
C TYR A 377 -2.23 15.15 9.27
N ASN A 378 -3.04 15.28 8.23
CA ASN A 378 -4.43 15.69 8.37
C ASN A 378 -5.44 14.65 7.87
N THR A 379 -5.01 13.47 7.38
CA THR A 379 -5.95 12.45 6.95
C THR A 379 -6.18 11.41 8.04
N ILE A 380 -7.45 11.12 8.30
CA ILE A 380 -7.88 10.00 9.13
C ILE A 380 -8.54 8.96 8.23
N PHE A 381 -8.18 7.70 8.46
CA PHE A 381 -8.79 6.57 7.78
C PHE A 381 -9.87 5.94 8.64
N PHE A 382 -11.06 5.85 8.07
CA PHE A 382 -12.18 5.16 8.67
C PHE A 382 -12.27 3.72 8.17
N PRO A 383 -12.78 2.82 9.02
CA PRO A 383 -12.82 1.42 8.68
C PRO A 383 -13.76 1.13 7.50
N LEU A 384 -13.23 0.35 6.57
CA LEU A 384 -13.93 -0.29 5.47
C LEU A 384 -13.55 -1.77 5.52
N HIS A 385 -14.34 -2.59 6.18
CA HIS A 385 -14.08 -4.02 6.23
C HIS A 385 -15.38 -4.79 5.96
N PRO A 386 -15.33 -5.85 5.16
CA PRO A 386 -16.52 -6.63 4.79
C PRO A 386 -17.31 -7.22 5.95
N ASP A 387 -16.72 -7.28 7.16
CA ASP A 387 -17.37 -7.81 8.36
C ASP A 387 -18.17 -6.76 9.14
N PHE A 388 -18.04 -5.47 8.81
CA PHE A 388 -18.89 -4.44 9.42
C PHE A 388 -20.33 -4.58 8.95
N THR A 389 -21.25 -4.47 9.89
CA THR A 389 -22.67 -4.38 9.57
C THR A 389 -23.07 -2.95 9.20
N ILE A 390 -24.16 -2.79 8.45
CA ILE A 390 -24.72 -1.46 8.14
C ILE A 390 -25.00 -0.67 9.42
N LYS A 391 -25.44 -1.37 10.50
CA LYS A 391 -25.70 -0.76 11.80
C LYS A 391 -24.42 -0.18 12.43
N ASP A 392 -23.31 -0.91 12.35
CA ASP A 392 -22.01 -0.45 12.87
C ASP A 392 -21.55 0.80 12.14
N ILE A 393 -21.66 0.80 10.80
CA ILE A 393 -21.26 1.95 9.97
C ILE A 393 -22.17 3.16 10.22
N LYS A 394 -23.49 2.99 10.32
CA LYS A 394 -24.41 4.10 10.65
C LYS A 394 -24.12 4.69 12.03
N LYS A 395 -23.80 3.85 13.03
CA LYS A 395 -23.38 4.32 14.36
C LYS A 395 -22.09 5.14 14.27
N LEU A 396 -21.11 4.66 13.49
CA LEU A 396 -19.84 5.35 13.29
C LEU A 396 -20.05 6.70 12.62
N ILE A 397 -20.83 6.77 11.54
CA ILE A 397 -21.15 8.03 10.84
C ILE A 397 -21.83 9.02 11.78
N LYS A 398 -22.79 8.55 12.61
CA LYS A 398 -23.42 9.40 13.61
C LYS A 398 -22.40 9.97 14.60
N THR A 399 -21.45 9.16 15.05
CA THR A 399 -20.36 9.62 15.94
C THR A 399 -19.50 10.68 15.24
N ILE A 400 -19.12 10.48 13.98
CA ILE A 400 -18.37 11.48 13.20
C ILE A 400 -19.15 12.80 13.10
N ASN A 401 -20.42 12.72 12.71
CA ASN A 401 -21.27 13.91 12.50
C ASN A 401 -21.51 14.74 13.77
N ASN A 402 -21.49 14.09 14.94
CA ASN A 402 -21.69 14.77 16.24
C ASN A 402 -20.43 15.51 16.72
N PHE A 403 -19.28 15.34 16.09
CA PHE A 403 -18.10 16.12 16.47
C PHE A 403 -18.31 17.60 16.16
N ASN A 404 -18.09 18.45 17.16
CA ASN A 404 -18.15 19.89 16.96
C ASN A 404 -16.80 20.42 16.50
N TYR A 405 -16.74 21.00 15.30
CA TYR A 405 -15.55 21.60 14.72
C TYR A 405 -15.19 22.99 15.31
N GLU A 406 -16.13 23.60 16.03
CA GLU A 406 -16.02 25.00 16.47
C GLU A 406 -15.41 25.15 17.86
N ILE A 407 -15.01 24.05 18.50
CA ILE A 407 -14.37 24.05 19.82
C ILE A 407 -12.85 24.13 19.67
#